data_9660b81bfc671b83545b6cce0545a3f1
#
_entry.id   9660b81bfc671b83545b6cce0545a3f1
#
_cell.length_a   1.000
_cell.length_b   1.000
_cell.length_c   1.000
_cell.angle_alpha   90.00
_cell.angle_beta   90.00
_cell.angle_gamma   90.00
#
_symmetry.space_group_name_H-M   'P 1'
#
loop_
_entity.id
_entity.type
_entity.pdbx_description
1 polymer ?
#
loop_
_entity_poly.entity_id
_entity_poly.type
_entity_poly.pdbx_seq_one_letter_code
_entity_poly.pdbx_strand_id
1 'polypeptide(L)'
;AQVLGEAAVDLPDNYFDTTKAEYKLRRDTIVKRLNAMPGVFCPNPGGAFYAMASLPIDDCDVFCQWLLESFEYQGATVMLAPATGFYSTPGLGKKEVRLAYVLNVDAINKAMDCLEKALEVYNKLLV
;
A
#
# COMPACT_ATOMS: atom_id res chain seq x y z
N ALA A 1 -10.20 -26.78 -6.54
CA ALA A 1 -10.22 -26.17 -5.20
C ALA A 1 -10.10 -27.20 -4.09
N GLN A 2 -10.91 -28.28 -4.06
CA GLN A 2 -10.89 -29.30 -2.99
C GLN A 2 -9.53 -30.01 -2.86
N VAL A 3 -8.92 -30.46 -3.97
CA VAL A 3 -7.60 -31.11 -3.96
C VAL A 3 -6.50 -30.18 -3.41
N LEU A 4 -6.56 -28.88 -3.74
CA LEU A 4 -5.64 -27.89 -3.18
C LEU A 4 -5.87 -27.67 -1.68
N GLY A 5 -7.14 -27.69 -1.24
CA GLY A 5 -7.50 -27.60 0.17
C GLY A 5 -7.00 -28.79 0.98
N GLU A 6 -7.15 -29.99 0.45
CA GLU A 6 -6.65 -31.22 1.06
C GLU A 6 -5.11 -31.19 1.20
N ALA A 7 -4.40 -30.82 0.14
CA ALA A 7 -2.94 -30.67 0.17
C ALA A 7 -2.48 -29.58 1.15
N ALA A 8 -3.27 -28.53 1.37
CA ALA A 8 -2.95 -27.46 2.31
C ALA A 8 -3.06 -27.89 3.79
N VAL A 9 -3.86 -28.91 4.10
CA VAL A 9 -3.98 -29.46 5.47
C VAL A 9 -2.70 -30.20 5.87
N ASP A 10 -2.02 -30.80 4.90
CA ASP A 10 -0.81 -31.60 5.12
C ASP A 10 0.49 -30.78 5.03
N LEU A 11 0.38 -29.43 4.96
CA LEU A 11 1.56 -28.56 4.97
C LEU A 11 2.29 -28.66 6.31
N PRO A 12 3.64 -28.67 6.31
CA PRO A 12 4.42 -28.67 7.53
C PRO A 12 4.21 -27.36 8.32
N ASP A 13 4.18 -27.45 9.65
CA ASP A 13 3.92 -26.29 10.53
C ASP A 13 4.83 -25.09 10.27
N ASN A 14 6.10 -25.33 9.91
CA ASN A 14 7.07 -24.26 9.60
C ASN A 14 6.76 -23.48 8.31
N TYR A 15 5.90 -24.01 7.42
CA TYR A 15 5.49 -23.28 6.22
C TYR A 15 4.80 -21.95 6.57
N PHE A 16 3.87 -22.00 7.51
CA PHE A 16 3.14 -20.82 7.97
C PHE A 16 4.05 -19.84 8.71
N ASP A 17 5.01 -20.32 9.47
CA ASP A 17 5.94 -19.48 10.22
C ASP A 17 6.88 -18.71 9.28
N THR A 18 7.40 -19.36 8.25
CA THR A 18 8.21 -18.72 7.21
C THR A 18 7.42 -17.66 6.45
N THR A 19 6.19 -18.00 6.05
CA THR A 19 5.30 -17.08 5.34
C THR A 19 4.94 -15.87 6.21
N LYS A 20 4.59 -16.07 7.47
CA LYS A 20 4.30 -14.99 8.42
C LYS A 20 5.51 -14.07 8.63
N ALA A 21 6.72 -14.64 8.77
CA ALA A 21 7.93 -13.87 8.94
C ALA A 21 8.20 -12.96 7.72
N GLU A 22 8.04 -13.48 6.50
CA GLU A 22 8.21 -12.72 5.26
C GLU A 22 7.17 -11.58 5.17
N TYR A 23 5.89 -11.86 5.39
CA TYR A 23 4.86 -10.81 5.36
C TYR A 23 5.02 -9.78 6.47
N LYS A 24 5.50 -10.21 7.65
CA LYS A 24 5.84 -9.27 8.72
C LYS A 24 6.95 -8.32 8.30
N LEU A 25 8.01 -8.82 7.65
CA LEU A 25 9.11 -7.99 7.14
C LEU A 25 8.61 -6.98 6.10
N ARG A 26 7.77 -7.42 5.15
CA ARG A 26 7.17 -6.54 4.13
C ARG A 26 6.29 -5.46 4.77
N ARG A 27 5.43 -5.85 5.71
CA ARG A 27 4.59 -4.93 6.47
C ARG A 27 5.43 -3.88 7.21
N ASP A 28 6.40 -4.33 7.98
CA ASP A 28 7.23 -3.45 8.79
C ASP A 28 8.02 -2.47 7.90
N THR A 29 8.46 -2.93 6.72
CA THR A 29 9.12 -2.10 5.72
C THR A 29 8.19 -1.01 5.18
N ILE A 30 7.01 -1.38 4.68
CA ILE A 30 6.09 -0.40 4.08
C ILE A 30 5.58 0.61 5.12
N VAL A 31 5.24 0.16 6.33
CA VAL A 31 4.77 1.04 7.41
C VAL A 31 5.86 2.03 7.82
N LYS A 32 7.09 1.57 7.97
CA LYS A 32 8.24 2.43 8.28
C LYS A 32 8.46 3.49 7.19
N ARG A 33 8.43 3.08 5.92
CA ARG A 33 8.63 3.99 4.77
C ARG A 33 7.52 5.03 4.67
N LEU A 34 6.26 4.61 4.80
CA LEU A 34 5.11 5.52 4.77
C LEU A 34 5.18 6.55 5.90
N ASN A 35 5.41 6.13 7.13
CA ASN A 35 5.48 7.06 8.27
C ASN A 35 6.73 7.95 8.29
N ALA A 36 7.72 7.70 7.42
CA ALA A 36 8.85 8.60 7.23
C ALA A 36 8.54 9.75 6.25
N MET A 37 7.48 9.63 5.43
CA MET A 37 7.08 10.68 4.48
C MET A 37 6.33 11.80 5.21
N PRO A 38 6.61 13.09 4.93
CA PRO A 38 5.93 14.21 5.57
C PRO A 38 4.40 14.18 5.36
N GLY A 39 3.64 14.25 6.45
CA GLY A 39 2.18 14.31 6.40
C GLY A 39 1.48 12.98 6.12
N VAL A 40 2.22 11.88 5.97
CA VAL A 40 1.67 10.52 5.81
C VAL A 40 1.53 9.85 7.16
N PHE A 41 0.42 9.15 7.37
CA PHE A 41 0.20 8.31 8.54
C PHE A 41 -0.33 6.94 8.13
N CYS A 42 0.34 5.89 8.58
CA CYS A 42 -0.06 4.50 8.38
C CYS A 42 -0.02 3.76 9.73
N PRO A 43 -1.18 3.34 10.28
CA PRO A 43 -1.19 2.48 11.46
C PRO A 43 -0.57 1.12 11.13
N ASN A 44 0.00 0.45 12.13
CA ASN A 44 0.59 -0.88 11.92
C ASN A 44 -0.51 -1.94 11.80
N PRO A 45 -0.69 -2.58 10.63
CA PRO A 45 -1.71 -3.62 10.46
C PRO A 45 -1.44 -4.84 11.34
N GLY A 46 -2.47 -5.34 12.03
CA GLY A 46 -2.39 -6.56 12.83
C GLY A 46 -2.43 -7.86 12.03
N GLY A 47 -2.79 -7.80 10.75
CA GLY A 47 -2.94 -8.97 9.88
C GLY A 47 -3.15 -8.58 8.42
N ALA A 48 -3.59 -9.54 7.60
CA ALA A 48 -3.75 -9.42 6.15
C ALA A 48 -2.43 -9.09 5.41
N PHE A 49 -2.52 -8.60 4.19
CA PHE A 49 -1.39 -8.25 3.33
C PHE A 49 -1.53 -6.85 2.71
N TYR A 50 -2.33 -6.00 3.34
CA TYR A 50 -2.53 -4.60 2.95
C TYR A 50 -2.58 -3.68 4.17
N ALA A 51 -2.28 -2.42 3.93
CA ALA A 51 -2.34 -1.33 4.90
C ALA A 51 -3.23 -0.20 4.38
N MET A 52 -3.82 0.54 5.29
CA MET A 52 -4.50 1.81 5.01
C MET A 52 -3.58 2.95 5.45
N ALA A 53 -3.39 3.93 4.58
CA ALA A 53 -2.57 5.09 4.89
C ALA A 53 -3.34 6.38 4.58
N SER A 54 -3.22 7.36 5.47
CA SER A 54 -3.65 8.73 5.20
C SER A 54 -2.50 9.49 4.55
N LEU A 55 -2.79 10.18 3.45
CA LEU A 55 -1.83 10.94 2.66
C LEU A 55 -2.14 12.45 2.71
N PRO A 56 -1.14 13.32 2.54
CA PRO A 56 -1.33 14.77 2.46
C PRO A 56 -1.84 15.20 1.07
N ILE A 57 -3.03 14.75 0.70
CA ILE A 57 -3.70 15.01 -0.58
C ILE A 57 -5.11 15.58 -0.32
N ASP A 58 -5.74 16.13 -1.34
CA ASP A 58 -7.10 16.67 -1.30
C ASP A 58 -8.16 15.59 -1.52
N ASP A 59 -7.98 14.74 -2.54
CA ASP A 59 -8.92 13.67 -2.91
C ASP A 59 -8.16 12.45 -3.43
N CYS A 60 -8.36 11.29 -2.80
CA CYS A 60 -7.64 10.06 -3.14
C CYS A 60 -8.06 9.45 -4.49
N ASP A 61 -9.30 9.66 -4.94
CA ASP A 61 -9.75 9.19 -6.24
C ASP A 61 -9.03 9.96 -7.35
N VAL A 62 -8.94 11.28 -7.22
CA VAL A 62 -8.21 12.16 -8.17
C VAL A 62 -6.72 11.84 -8.15
N PHE A 63 -6.12 11.70 -6.97
CA PHE A 63 -4.70 11.38 -6.82
C PHE A 63 -4.36 10.02 -7.44
N CYS A 64 -5.15 8.97 -7.15
CA CYS A 64 -4.93 7.63 -7.70
C CYS A 64 -5.08 7.60 -9.24
N GLN A 65 -6.04 8.33 -9.80
CA GLN A 65 -6.20 8.48 -11.24
C GLN A 65 -4.99 9.20 -11.85
N TRP A 66 -4.57 10.32 -11.26
CA TRP A 66 -3.41 11.08 -11.72
C TRP A 66 -2.11 10.25 -11.70
N LEU A 67 -1.91 9.41 -10.70
CA LEU A 67 -0.77 8.49 -10.64
C LEU A 67 -0.67 7.58 -11.88
N LEU A 68 -1.81 7.11 -12.38
CA LEU A 68 -1.87 6.18 -13.50
C LEU A 68 -1.83 6.88 -14.88
N GLU A 69 -2.38 8.09 -14.98
CA GLU A 69 -2.55 8.78 -16.25
C GLU A 69 -1.42 9.79 -16.56
N SER A 70 -0.83 10.37 -15.52
CA SER A 70 -0.01 11.57 -15.68
C SER A 70 1.33 11.55 -14.95
N PHE A 71 1.55 10.59 -14.05
CA PHE A 71 2.78 10.53 -13.25
C PHE A 71 3.67 9.36 -13.63
N GLU A 72 4.95 9.65 -13.77
CA GLU A 72 6.01 8.66 -13.96
C GLU A 72 7.26 9.07 -13.18
N TYR A 73 7.91 8.12 -12.56
CA TYR A 73 9.21 8.26 -11.94
C TYR A 73 10.11 7.08 -12.30
N GLN A 74 11.20 7.34 -13.00
CA GLN A 74 12.16 6.32 -13.48
C GLN A 74 11.51 5.20 -14.33
N GLY A 75 10.57 5.55 -15.20
CA GLY A 75 9.85 4.60 -16.05
C GLY A 75 8.77 3.79 -15.33
N ALA A 76 8.37 4.18 -14.13
CA ALA A 76 7.39 3.46 -13.31
C ALA A 76 6.41 4.40 -12.63
N THR A 77 5.25 3.87 -12.26
CA THR A 77 4.29 4.49 -11.34
C THR A 77 3.83 3.49 -10.30
N VAL A 78 3.04 3.92 -9.32
CA VAL A 78 2.42 3.07 -8.31
C VAL A 78 0.91 3.05 -8.46
N MET A 79 0.31 1.87 -8.27
CA MET A 79 -1.14 1.70 -8.25
C MET A 79 -1.60 1.56 -6.80
N LEU A 80 -2.50 2.45 -6.38
CA LEU A 80 -3.13 2.47 -5.06
C LEU A 80 -4.64 2.30 -5.22
N ALA A 81 -5.30 1.78 -4.20
CA ALA A 81 -6.75 1.76 -4.17
C ALA A 81 -7.27 2.94 -3.33
N PRO A 82 -8.06 3.86 -3.91
CA PRO A 82 -8.67 4.95 -3.16
C PRO A 82 -9.63 4.41 -2.11
N ALA A 83 -9.66 5.04 -0.93
CA ALA A 83 -10.37 4.50 0.22
C ALA A 83 -11.84 4.90 0.30
N THR A 84 -12.31 5.87 -0.48
CA THR A 84 -13.70 6.35 -0.49
C THR A 84 -14.72 5.22 -0.64
N GLY A 85 -14.43 4.23 -1.50
CA GLY A 85 -15.28 3.07 -1.73
C GLY A 85 -15.33 2.04 -0.59
N PHE A 86 -14.50 2.18 0.45
CA PHE A 86 -14.51 1.27 1.63
C PHE A 86 -15.37 1.79 2.77
N TYR A 87 -15.85 3.02 2.70
CA TYR A 87 -16.68 3.65 3.72
C TYR A 87 -18.14 3.69 3.28
N SER A 88 -19.04 3.32 4.18
CA SER A 88 -20.50 3.45 3.97
C SER A 88 -20.99 4.89 4.14
N THR A 89 -20.25 5.71 4.90
CA THR A 89 -20.59 7.12 5.12
C THR A 89 -19.97 7.98 4.03
N PRO A 90 -20.77 8.74 3.26
CA PRO A 90 -20.25 9.63 2.23
C PRO A 90 -19.26 10.67 2.78
N GLY A 91 -18.19 10.90 2.03
CA GLY A 91 -17.17 11.91 2.36
C GLY A 91 -16.03 11.41 3.27
N LEU A 92 -16.13 10.19 3.83
CA LEU A 92 -15.00 9.57 4.52
C LEU A 92 -13.98 8.97 3.53
N GLY A 93 -12.76 8.79 3.99
CA GLY A 93 -11.68 8.16 3.24
C GLY A 93 -11.03 9.01 2.15
N LYS A 94 -11.43 10.27 1.96
CA LYS A 94 -10.93 11.14 0.89
C LYS A 94 -9.41 11.36 0.87
N LYS A 95 -8.75 11.21 2.01
CA LYS A 95 -7.30 11.35 2.14
C LYS A 95 -6.61 10.01 2.39
N GLU A 96 -7.32 8.92 2.20
CA GLU A 96 -6.83 7.58 2.53
C GLU A 96 -6.72 6.70 1.30
N VAL A 97 -5.72 5.83 1.32
CA VAL A 97 -5.47 4.84 0.27
C VAL A 97 -5.16 3.48 0.88
N ARG A 98 -5.50 2.41 0.16
CA ARG A 98 -5.08 1.06 0.51
C ARG A 98 -3.89 0.64 -0.35
N LEU A 99 -2.85 0.12 0.31
CA LEU A 99 -1.65 -0.42 -0.32
C LEU A 99 -1.50 -1.91 0.04
N ALA A 100 -1.19 -2.75 -0.94
CA ALA A 100 -0.88 -4.16 -0.72
C ALA A 100 0.64 -4.37 -0.64
N TYR A 101 1.13 -5.07 0.41
CA TYR A 101 2.56 -5.41 0.57
C TYR A 101 2.86 -6.85 0.13
N VAL A 102 2.42 -7.20 -1.07
CA VAL A 102 2.58 -8.54 -1.66
C VAL A 102 3.89 -8.72 -2.44
N LEU A 103 4.58 -7.62 -2.75
CA LEU A 103 5.87 -7.64 -3.43
C LEU A 103 7.01 -7.91 -2.44
N ASN A 104 8.19 -8.29 -2.94
CA ASN A 104 9.39 -8.38 -2.12
C ASN A 104 9.84 -7.01 -1.59
N VAL A 105 10.72 -7.00 -0.59
CA VAL A 105 11.17 -5.78 0.10
C VAL A 105 11.82 -4.76 -0.85
N ASP A 106 12.60 -5.22 -1.83
CA ASP A 106 13.26 -4.32 -2.79
C ASP A 106 12.24 -3.61 -3.69
N ALA A 107 11.24 -4.34 -4.17
CA ALA A 107 10.16 -3.76 -4.95
C ALA A 107 9.27 -2.82 -4.11
N ILE A 108 9.02 -3.15 -2.84
CA ILE A 108 8.32 -2.24 -1.91
C ILE A 108 9.12 -0.95 -1.73
N ASN A 109 10.44 -1.01 -1.52
CA ASN A 109 11.25 0.19 -1.39
C ASN A 109 11.19 1.07 -2.64
N LYS A 110 11.31 0.49 -3.84
CA LYS A 110 11.17 1.23 -5.10
C LYS A 110 9.78 1.87 -5.25
N ALA A 111 8.73 1.15 -4.88
CA ALA A 111 7.36 1.68 -4.90
C ALA A 111 7.20 2.86 -3.91
N MET A 112 7.84 2.79 -2.74
CA MET A 112 7.82 3.89 -1.77
C MET A 112 8.63 5.10 -2.23
N ASP A 113 9.78 4.91 -2.90
CA ASP A 113 10.53 6.02 -3.54
C ASP A 113 9.66 6.71 -4.60
N CYS A 114 8.94 5.92 -5.40
CA CYS A 114 8.02 6.41 -6.41
C CYS A 114 6.85 7.19 -5.79
N LEU A 115 6.23 6.67 -4.73
CA LEU A 115 5.12 7.33 -4.02
C LEU A 115 5.57 8.64 -3.35
N GLU A 116 6.74 8.65 -2.69
CA GLU A 116 7.31 9.84 -2.07
C GLU A 116 7.48 10.95 -3.11
N LYS A 117 8.04 10.60 -4.29
CA LYS A 117 8.20 11.54 -5.39
C LYS A 117 6.87 12.01 -5.96
N ALA A 118 5.89 11.12 -6.06
CA ALA A 118 4.55 11.47 -6.51
C ALA A 118 3.89 12.50 -5.58
N LEU A 119 3.98 12.32 -4.28
CA LEU A 119 3.44 13.27 -3.30
C LEU A 119 4.11 14.63 -3.39
N GLU A 120 5.44 14.68 -3.59
CA GLU A 120 6.16 15.95 -3.79
C GLU A 120 5.68 16.70 -5.05
N VAL A 121 5.45 15.98 -6.15
CA VAL A 121 5.01 16.59 -7.42
C VAL A 121 3.55 17.01 -7.33
N TYR A 122 2.68 16.14 -6.85
CA TYR A 122 1.25 16.39 -6.76
C TYR A 122 0.94 17.61 -5.87
N ASN A 123 1.57 17.71 -4.71
CA ASN A 123 1.34 18.83 -3.79
C ASN A 123 1.82 20.17 -4.36
N LYS A 124 2.75 20.19 -5.32
CA LYS A 124 3.13 21.42 -6.05
C LYS A 124 2.10 21.83 -7.10
N LEU A 125 1.27 20.89 -7.56
CA LEU A 125 0.18 21.18 -8.51
C LEU A 125 -1.05 21.77 -7.82
N LEU A 126 -1.18 21.56 -6.49
CA LEU A 126 -2.29 22.07 -5.68
C LEU A 126 -2.08 23.51 -5.18
N VAL A 127 -0.88 24.08 -5.34
CA VAL A 127 -0.50 25.45 -4.97
C VAL A 127 -0.55 26.35 -6.18
#